data_70833e42ad495752219b026d378d3af7
#
_entry.id   70833e42ad495752219b026d378d3af7
#
_cell.length_a   1.000
_cell.length_b   1.000
_cell.length_c   1.000
_cell.angle_alpha   90.00
_cell.angle_beta   90.00
_cell.angle_gamma   90.00
#
_symmetry.space_group_name_H-M   'P 1'
#
loop_
_entity.id
_entity.type
_entity.pdbx_description
1 polymer ?
#
loop_
_entity_poly.entity_id
_entity_poly.type
_entity_poly.pdbx_seq_one_letter_code
_entity_poly.pdbx_strand_id
1 'polypeptide(L)'
;MLAAGSASGYARQRWSSLASVEDSSTDVPADRVWAMTAEGVGADWRLRGVRVVRADELDVNTPQSPGMNRAAAITAARAGAMKLWAGTVIIDPAAKTGAHHHGSLESVIYVVSGRARMRWGERLEYMAEAGPGDFIYVPPFVPHQEINARPDTPLSCVVVRSGQEPVVVNLDLPAVEPNPEHVHWVDDIHRES
;
A
#
# COMPACT_ATOMS: atom_id res chain seq x y z
N MET A 1 -51.31 -4.84 -18.61
CA MET A 1 -51.15 -5.05 -17.14
C MET A 1 -49.69 -4.80 -16.80
N LEU A 2 -49.41 -3.71 -16.15
CA LEU A 2 -48.10 -3.26 -15.67
C LEU A 2 -47.79 -3.95 -14.33
N ALA A 3 -46.56 -4.43 -14.18
CA ALA A 3 -46.00 -4.76 -12.87
C ALA A 3 -44.64 -4.08 -12.74
N ALA A 4 -44.58 -3.12 -11.84
CA ALA A 4 -43.41 -2.36 -11.46
C ALA A 4 -42.53 -3.21 -10.53
N GLY A 5 -41.23 -3.31 -10.85
CA GLY A 5 -40.21 -3.91 -9.98
C GLY A 5 -39.60 -2.84 -9.07
N SER A 6 -39.60 -3.11 -7.79
CA SER A 6 -39.17 -2.26 -6.70
C SER A 6 -37.66 -1.99 -6.68
N ALA A 7 -37.28 -0.75 -6.54
CA ALA A 7 -35.92 -0.33 -6.22
C ALA A 7 -35.59 -0.68 -4.76
N SER A 8 -34.54 -1.48 -4.58
CA SER A 8 -33.96 -1.79 -3.27
C SER A 8 -33.24 -0.56 -2.71
N GLY A 9 -33.78 -0.02 -1.61
CA GLY A 9 -33.19 1.11 -0.92
C GLY A 9 -31.94 0.72 -0.14
N TYR A 10 -30.85 1.42 -0.41
CA TYR A 10 -29.68 1.42 0.46
C TYR A 10 -30.05 2.13 1.77
N ALA A 11 -30.16 1.36 2.84
CA ALA A 11 -30.37 1.87 4.17
C ALA A 11 -29.13 2.66 4.63
N ARG A 12 -29.29 3.97 4.84
CA ARG A 12 -28.31 4.81 5.55
C ARG A 12 -28.28 4.34 7.01
N GLN A 13 -27.26 3.58 7.38
CA GLN A 13 -26.98 3.35 8.78
C GLN A 13 -26.50 4.66 9.41
N ARG A 14 -27.32 5.20 10.30
CA ARG A 14 -26.94 6.31 11.21
C ARG A 14 -25.93 5.75 12.20
N TRP A 15 -24.73 6.33 12.21
CA TRP A 15 -23.79 6.18 13.31
C TRP A 15 -24.32 7.00 14.50
N SER A 16 -25.06 6.36 15.39
CA SER A 16 -25.44 6.94 16.68
C SER A 16 -24.88 6.05 17.78
N SER A 17 -24.18 6.72 18.70
CA SER A 17 -23.64 6.22 19.97
C SER A 17 -22.35 5.41 19.88
N LEU A 18 -21.22 6.10 19.75
CA LEU A 18 -20.03 5.69 20.49
C LEU A 18 -20.02 6.47 21.80
N ALA A 19 -20.04 5.71 22.90
CA ALA A 19 -19.93 6.25 24.24
C ALA A 19 -18.65 7.09 24.35
N SER A 20 -18.77 8.20 25.06
CA SER A 20 -17.69 9.08 25.47
C SER A 20 -16.57 8.31 26.16
N VAL A 21 -15.51 7.98 25.40
CA VAL A 21 -14.20 7.83 25.99
C VAL A 21 -13.73 9.26 26.23
N GLU A 22 -13.63 9.67 27.48
CA GLU A 22 -12.94 10.89 27.84
C GLU A 22 -11.49 10.74 27.41
N ASP A 23 -11.20 11.23 26.21
CA ASP A 23 -9.84 11.40 25.70
C ASP A 23 -9.23 12.58 26.48
N SER A 24 -8.34 12.25 27.41
CA SER A 24 -7.45 13.22 28.04
C SER A 24 -6.33 13.66 27.08
N SER A 25 -6.60 13.74 25.78
CA SER A 25 -5.72 14.38 24.83
C SER A 25 -5.76 15.88 25.13
N THR A 26 -4.65 16.42 25.58
CA THR A 26 -4.41 17.85 25.69
C THR A 26 -4.82 18.49 24.38
N ASP A 27 -5.88 19.27 24.44
CA ASP A 27 -6.38 20.09 23.34
C ASP A 27 -5.25 21.02 22.90
N VAL A 28 -4.49 20.62 21.89
CA VAL A 28 -3.43 21.46 21.34
C VAL A 28 -4.13 22.49 20.47
N PRO A 29 -4.14 23.77 20.87
CA PRO A 29 -4.78 24.81 20.11
C PRO A 29 -4.32 24.77 18.66
N ALA A 30 -5.23 24.98 17.70
CA ALA A 30 -4.96 24.88 16.27
C ALA A 30 -3.78 25.79 15.83
N ASP A 31 -3.58 26.92 16.51
CA ASP A 31 -2.42 27.79 16.32
C ASP A 31 -1.09 27.15 16.76
N ARG A 32 -1.09 26.26 17.75
CA ARG A 32 0.10 25.50 18.16
C ARG A 32 0.44 24.31 17.28
N VAL A 33 -0.56 23.67 16.67
CA VAL A 33 -0.30 22.60 15.69
C VAL A 33 0.49 23.17 14.50
N TRP A 34 0.18 24.39 14.09
CA TRP A 34 0.91 25.07 13.02
C TRP A 34 2.28 25.58 13.46
N ALA A 35 2.44 25.98 14.73
CA ALA A 35 3.71 26.44 15.28
C ALA A 35 4.76 25.32 15.38
N MET A 36 4.35 24.08 15.64
CA MET A 36 5.28 22.93 15.66
C MET A 36 5.76 22.50 14.27
N THR A 37 5.07 22.92 13.20
CA THR A 37 5.46 22.68 11.81
C THR A 37 6.21 23.86 11.18
N ALA A 38 6.22 25.03 11.84
CA ALA A 38 6.72 26.26 11.26
C ALA A 38 8.26 26.40 11.24
N GLU A 39 8.98 25.60 12.02
CA GLU A 39 10.45 25.61 11.98
C GLU A 39 11.06 24.91 10.75
N GLY A 40 10.25 24.24 9.93
CA GLY A 40 10.68 23.53 8.72
C GLY A 40 9.97 23.90 7.44
N VAL A 41 8.80 24.51 7.50
CA VAL A 41 8.02 24.92 6.33
C VAL A 41 7.86 26.43 6.39
N GLY A 42 8.63 27.14 5.57
CA GLY A 42 8.55 28.60 5.49
C GLY A 42 7.11 29.10 5.44
N ALA A 43 6.86 30.24 6.07
CA ALA A 43 5.58 30.81 6.52
C ALA A 43 4.46 31.00 5.49
N ASP A 44 4.55 30.43 4.29
CA ASP A 44 3.54 30.58 3.26
C ASP A 44 2.84 29.25 2.90
N TRP A 45 2.14 28.69 3.88
CA TRP A 45 1.29 27.49 3.66
C TRP A 45 0.23 27.71 2.58
N ARG A 46 -0.12 28.95 2.24
CA ARG A 46 -1.08 29.28 1.18
C ARG A 46 -0.53 28.93 -0.19
N LEU A 47 0.77 29.11 -0.39
CA LEU A 47 1.46 28.80 -1.65
C LEU A 47 2.17 27.43 -1.62
N ARG A 48 2.49 26.93 -0.42
CA ARG A 48 3.29 25.71 -0.24
C ARG A 48 2.62 24.65 0.62
N GLY A 49 1.33 24.78 0.96
CA GLY A 49 0.62 23.85 1.81
C GLY A 49 0.38 22.51 1.13
N VAL A 50 -0.60 22.44 0.25
CA VAL A 50 -0.93 21.22 -0.49
C VAL A 50 -0.05 21.10 -1.73
N ARG A 51 0.46 19.89 -1.96
CA ARG A 51 1.27 19.54 -3.14
C ARG A 51 0.50 18.55 -4.01
N VAL A 52 0.41 18.86 -5.29
CA VAL A 52 -0.09 17.95 -6.31
C VAL A 52 1.09 17.57 -7.21
N VAL A 53 1.44 16.29 -7.21
CA VAL A 53 2.41 15.73 -8.16
C VAL A 53 1.62 15.12 -9.30
N ARG A 54 1.85 15.61 -10.51
CA ARG A 54 1.13 15.15 -11.70
C ARG A 54 1.67 13.82 -12.19
N ALA A 55 0.83 13.06 -12.92
CA ALA A 55 1.20 11.74 -13.40
C ALA A 55 2.39 11.74 -14.37
N ASP A 56 2.58 12.81 -15.12
CA ASP A 56 3.70 13.03 -16.03
C ASP A 56 4.97 13.57 -15.34
N GLU A 57 4.87 13.89 -14.05
CA GLU A 57 5.98 14.40 -13.23
C GLU A 57 6.56 13.34 -12.29
N LEU A 58 6.11 12.10 -12.34
CA LEU A 58 6.64 11.04 -11.48
C LEU A 58 8.12 10.79 -11.77
N ASP A 59 8.90 10.55 -10.70
CA ASP A 59 10.32 10.25 -10.83
C ASP A 59 10.54 8.78 -11.11
N VAL A 60 10.94 8.47 -12.33
CA VAL A 60 11.26 7.11 -12.79
C VAL A 60 12.70 6.70 -12.48
N ASN A 61 13.56 7.63 -12.00
CA ASN A 61 14.95 7.35 -11.61
C ASN A 61 15.04 6.78 -10.19
N THR A 62 14.04 6.02 -9.77
CA THR A 62 14.04 5.30 -8.49
C THR A 62 14.72 3.95 -8.67
N PRO A 63 15.22 3.31 -7.58
CA PRO A 63 15.74 1.96 -7.67
C PRO A 63 14.71 1.00 -8.27
N GLN A 64 15.10 0.29 -9.31
CA GLN A 64 14.25 -0.63 -10.04
C GLN A 64 14.61 -2.09 -9.71
N SER A 65 13.67 -3.01 -9.92
CA SER A 65 13.90 -4.46 -9.90
C SER A 65 13.51 -5.04 -11.25
N PRO A 66 14.13 -6.10 -11.72
CA PRO A 66 13.74 -6.75 -12.98
C PRO A 66 12.23 -7.06 -13.00
N GLY A 67 11.56 -6.64 -14.08
CA GLY A 67 10.11 -6.82 -14.24
C GLY A 67 9.25 -5.91 -13.36
N MET A 68 9.84 -4.91 -12.68
CA MET A 68 9.12 -3.94 -11.85
C MET A 68 9.55 -2.52 -12.16
N ASN A 69 8.61 -1.73 -12.66
CA ASN A 69 8.82 -0.33 -13.01
C ASN A 69 8.21 0.56 -11.92
N ARG A 70 9.04 1.20 -11.13
CA ARG A 70 8.63 2.11 -10.05
C ARG A 70 8.76 3.56 -10.48
N ALA A 71 7.82 4.39 -10.00
CA ALA A 71 7.91 5.84 -10.17
C ALA A 71 7.50 6.53 -8.86
N ALA A 72 8.38 7.36 -8.32
CA ALA A 72 8.14 8.06 -7.07
C ALA A 72 7.31 9.33 -7.29
N ALA A 73 6.28 9.51 -6.47
CA ALA A 73 5.43 10.70 -6.44
C ALA A 73 5.71 11.55 -5.21
N ILE A 74 5.55 10.99 -4.03
CA ILE A 74 5.67 11.71 -2.75
C ILE A 74 6.98 11.32 -2.08
N THR A 75 7.94 12.25 -2.12
CA THR A 75 9.24 12.11 -1.47
C THR A 75 9.61 13.42 -0.78
N ALA A 76 10.67 13.40 0.03
CA ALA A 76 11.24 14.61 0.64
C ALA A 76 11.59 15.64 -0.45
N ALA A 77 12.25 15.21 -1.51
CA ALA A 77 12.72 16.12 -2.58
C ALA A 77 11.57 16.70 -3.40
N ARG A 78 10.51 15.93 -3.69
CA ARG A 78 9.42 16.35 -4.57
C ARG A 78 8.28 17.05 -3.85
N ALA A 79 7.89 16.56 -2.70
CA ALA A 79 6.73 17.03 -1.96
C ALA A 79 7.07 17.63 -0.59
N GLY A 80 8.31 17.52 -0.14
CA GLY A 80 8.70 17.87 1.23
C GLY A 80 8.18 16.88 2.26
N ALA A 81 7.83 15.66 1.85
CA ALA A 81 7.32 14.64 2.77
C ALA A 81 8.42 14.19 3.74
N MET A 82 8.10 14.13 5.04
CA MET A 82 9.07 13.79 6.07
C MET A 82 9.00 12.32 6.49
N LYS A 83 7.81 11.74 6.48
CA LYS A 83 7.54 10.41 7.06
C LYS A 83 6.96 9.42 6.07
N LEU A 84 6.49 9.87 4.91
CA LEU A 84 5.84 9.04 3.91
C LEU A 84 6.60 9.10 2.59
N TRP A 85 6.81 7.95 2.01
CA TRP A 85 7.13 7.80 0.60
C TRP A 85 5.89 7.23 -0.10
N ALA A 86 5.54 7.73 -1.28
CA ALA A 86 4.50 7.12 -2.10
C ALA A 86 4.85 7.20 -3.59
N GLY A 87 4.43 6.16 -4.32
CA GLY A 87 4.66 6.06 -5.75
C GLY A 87 3.81 4.99 -6.38
N THR A 88 4.05 4.75 -7.66
CA THR A 88 3.43 3.66 -8.42
C THR A 88 4.44 2.55 -8.69
N VAL A 89 3.94 1.36 -8.86
CA VAL A 89 4.70 0.21 -9.37
C VAL A 89 3.87 -0.50 -10.43
N ILE A 90 4.53 -0.80 -11.55
CA ILE A 90 3.98 -1.68 -12.59
C ILE A 90 4.83 -2.95 -12.58
N ILE A 91 4.19 -4.09 -12.39
CA ILE A 91 4.83 -5.40 -12.37
C ILE A 91 4.46 -6.12 -13.66
N ASP A 92 5.45 -6.48 -14.44
CA ASP A 92 5.27 -7.16 -15.73
C ASP A 92 4.53 -8.50 -15.56
N PRO A 93 3.90 -9.03 -16.62
CA PRO A 93 3.23 -10.32 -16.57
C PRO A 93 4.15 -11.43 -16.04
N ALA A 94 3.66 -12.24 -15.10
CA ALA A 94 4.37 -13.33 -14.43
C ALA A 94 5.66 -12.92 -13.67
N ALA A 95 5.98 -11.62 -13.58
CA ALA A 95 7.13 -11.16 -12.84
C ALA A 95 6.92 -11.27 -11.32
N LYS A 96 8.03 -11.45 -10.59
CA LYS A 96 8.04 -11.53 -9.13
C LYS A 96 9.34 -10.94 -8.55
N THR A 97 9.28 -10.47 -7.31
CA THR A 97 10.48 -10.10 -6.55
C THR A 97 11.24 -11.34 -6.05
N GLY A 98 12.47 -11.15 -5.60
CA GLY A 98 13.08 -12.05 -4.62
C GLY A 98 12.38 -11.94 -3.26
N ALA A 99 12.70 -12.86 -2.35
CA ALA A 99 12.29 -12.74 -0.96
C ALA A 99 13.04 -11.56 -0.32
N HIS A 100 12.32 -10.69 0.39
CA HIS A 100 12.92 -9.52 1.02
C HIS A 100 12.03 -9.00 2.17
N HIS A 101 12.55 -8.02 2.92
CA HIS A 101 11.76 -7.19 3.83
C HIS A 101 12.22 -5.73 3.77
N HIS A 102 11.43 -4.83 4.34
CA HIS A 102 11.71 -3.39 4.36
C HIS A 102 12.19 -2.86 5.72
N GLY A 103 12.86 -3.71 6.52
CA GLY A 103 13.31 -3.34 7.86
C GLY A 103 12.13 -2.91 8.74
N SER A 104 12.29 -1.80 9.44
CA SER A 104 11.25 -1.23 10.33
C SER A 104 10.14 -0.49 9.58
N LEU A 105 10.19 -0.43 8.25
CA LEU A 105 9.18 0.28 7.47
C LEU A 105 7.92 -0.57 7.29
N GLU A 106 6.78 0.11 7.38
CA GLU A 106 5.48 -0.42 6.99
C GLU A 106 5.21 -0.07 5.53
N SER A 107 4.50 -0.93 4.84
CA SER A 107 4.04 -0.66 3.48
C SER A 107 2.56 -0.93 3.32
N VAL A 108 1.90 -0.06 2.58
CA VAL A 108 0.54 -0.27 2.08
C VAL A 108 0.61 -0.31 0.56
N ILE A 109 0.01 -1.32 -0.03
CA ILE A 109 -0.09 -1.50 -1.48
C ILE A 109 -1.57 -1.48 -1.84
N TYR A 110 -1.96 -0.56 -2.72
CA TYR A 110 -3.31 -0.51 -3.29
C TYR A 110 -3.28 -1.02 -4.71
N VAL A 111 -4.06 -2.04 -5.02
CA VAL A 111 -4.14 -2.61 -6.36
C VAL A 111 -5.05 -1.75 -7.23
N VAL A 112 -4.47 -1.17 -8.27
CA VAL A 112 -5.20 -0.35 -9.25
C VAL A 112 -5.79 -1.23 -10.34
N SER A 113 -4.99 -2.16 -10.89
CA SER A 113 -5.42 -3.10 -11.92
C SER A 113 -4.53 -4.34 -11.92
N GLY A 114 -5.03 -5.44 -12.45
CA GLY A 114 -4.33 -6.72 -12.46
C GLY A 114 -4.66 -7.58 -11.24
N ARG A 115 -3.76 -8.50 -10.88
CA ARG A 115 -3.93 -9.37 -9.71
C ARG A 115 -2.59 -9.57 -9.00
N ALA A 116 -2.51 -9.05 -7.80
CA ALA A 116 -1.36 -9.22 -6.94
C ALA A 116 -1.45 -10.55 -6.19
N ARG A 117 -0.31 -11.22 -6.04
CA ARG A 117 -0.15 -12.35 -5.13
C ARG A 117 1.00 -12.04 -4.19
N MET A 118 0.76 -12.17 -2.90
CA MET A 118 1.76 -12.03 -1.86
C MET A 118 2.09 -13.40 -1.29
N ARG A 119 3.37 -13.66 -1.11
CA ARG A 119 3.84 -14.77 -0.28
C ARG A 119 4.65 -14.20 0.87
N TRP A 120 4.54 -14.79 2.06
CA TRP A 120 5.29 -14.35 3.23
C TRP A 120 5.57 -15.51 4.19
N GLY A 121 6.40 -15.24 5.20
CA GLY A 121 6.86 -16.22 6.17
C GLY A 121 8.32 -16.60 5.99
N GLU A 122 8.87 -17.40 6.90
CA GLU A 122 10.28 -17.80 6.91
C GLU A 122 10.67 -18.65 5.70
N ARG A 123 9.69 -19.29 5.06
CA ARG A 123 9.83 -20.11 3.85
C ARG A 123 8.88 -19.67 2.74
N LEU A 124 8.31 -18.46 2.85
CA LEU A 124 7.28 -17.97 1.95
C LEU A 124 6.07 -18.93 1.84
N GLU A 125 5.72 -19.56 2.95
CA GLU A 125 4.70 -20.60 3.02
C GLU A 125 3.27 -20.08 3.05
N TYR A 126 3.07 -18.82 3.45
CA TYR A 126 1.75 -18.19 3.42
C TYR A 126 1.52 -17.47 2.09
N MET A 127 0.27 -17.44 1.64
CA MET A 127 -0.11 -16.82 0.38
C MET A 127 -1.49 -16.17 0.47
N ALA A 128 -1.64 -15.00 -0.15
CA ALA A 128 -2.92 -14.35 -0.42
C ALA A 128 -2.88 -13.63 -1.76
N GLU A 129 -4.05 -13.38 -2.33
CA GLU A 129 -4.21 -12.59 -3.53
C GLU A 129 -5.08 -11.36 -3.28
N ALA A 130 -4.84 -10.33 -4.08
CA ALA A 130 -5.60 -9.08 -4.07
C ALA A 130 -5.89 -8.62 -5.50
N GLY A 131 -7.10 -8.14 -5.72
CA GLY A 131 -7.58 -7.58 -6.98
C GLY A 131 -7.76 -6.07 -6.92
N PRO A 132 -8.24 -5.45 -8.02
CA PRO A 132 -8.46 -4.00 -8.07
C PRO A 132 -9.40 -3.52 -6.95
N GLY A 133 -8.96 -2.49 -6.23
CA GLY A 133 -9.67 -1.93 -5.07
C GLY A 133 -9.20 -2.47 -3.72
N ASP A 134 -8.46 -3.57 -3.69
CA ASP A 134 -7.96 -4.16 -2.46
C ASP A 134 -6.70 -3.46 -1.94
N PHE A 135 -6.51 -3.52 -0.63
CA PHE A 135 -5.34 -3.05 0.07
C PHE A 135 -4.56 -4.22 0.66
N ILE A 136 -3.24 -4.18 0.52
CA ILE A 136 -2.32 -5.11 1.15
C ILE A 136 -1.49 -4.32 2.15
N TYR A 137 -1.43 -4.78 3.39
CA TYR A 137 -0.55 -4.24 4.41
C TYR A 137 0.63 -5.18 4.65
N VAL A 138 1.84 -4.65 4.57
CA VAL A 138 3.07 -5.38 4.87
C VAL A 138 3.70 -4.82 6.14
N PRO A 139 3.69 -5.59 7.24
CA PRO A 139 4.29 -5.17 8.51
C PRO A 139 5.82 -5.05 8.44
N PRO A 140 6.44 -4.36 9.43
CA PRO A 140 7.89 -4.35 9.58
C PRO A 140 8.50 -5.75 9.67
N PHE A 141 9.69 -5.93 9.09
CA PHE A 141 10.52 -7.14 9.17
C PHE A 141 9.92 -8.43 8.62
N VAL A 142 8.72 -8.40 8.05
CA VAL A 142 8.08 -9.62 7.50
C VAL A 142 8.75 -9.99 6.18
N PRO A 143 9.38 -11.19 6.09
CA PRO A 143 9.86 -11.73 4.83
C PRO A 143 8.70 -11.93 3.87
N HIS A 144 8.79 -11.35 2.68
CA HIS A 144 7.72 -11.45 1.69
C HIS A 144 8.25 -11.44 0.25
N GLN A 145 7.36 -11.79 -0.66
CA GLN A 145 7.58 -11.77 -2.10
C GLN A 145 6.32 -11.24 -2.79
N GLU A 146 6.50 -10.28 -3.68
CA GLU A 146 5.43 -9.72 -4.52
C GLU A 146 5.44 -10.42 -5.88
N ILE A 147 4.26 -10.83 -6.37
CA ILE A 147 4.10 -11.58 -7.61
C ILE A 147 2.94 -10.99 -8.40
N ASN A 148 3.13 -10.78 -9.71
CA ASN A 148 1.99 -10.62 -10.60
C ASN A 148 1.42 -12.02 -10.91
N ALA A 149 0.21 -12.29 -10.42
CA ALA A 149 -0.46 -13.58 -10.58
C ALA A 149 -0.98 -13.84 -12.01
N ARG A 150 -0.94 -12.80 -12.87
CA ARG A 150 -1.39 -12.91 -14.27
C ARG A 150 -0.20 -13.13 -15.20
N PRO A 151 -0.27 -14.11 -16.11
CA PRO A 151 0.78 -14.35 -17.08
C PRO A 151 0.72 -13.43 -18.32
N ASP A 152 -0.37 -12.69 -18.49
CA ASP A 152 -0.77 -12.03 -19.73
C ASP A 152 -0.99 -10.52 -19.59
N THR A 153 -1.13 -10.02 -18.38
CA THR A 153 -1.44 -8.60 -18.11
C THR A 153 -0.56 -8.04 -17.00
N PRO A 154 -0.13 -6.78 -17.09
CA PRO A 154 0.62 -6.14 -16.02
C PRO A 154 -0.25 -5.92 -14.78
N LEU A 155 0.40 -5.92 -13.62
CA LEU A 155 -0.17 -5.52 -12.35
C LEU A 155 0.24 -4.07 -12.07
N SER A 156 -0.73 -3.19 -11.82
CA SER A 156 -0.48 -1.80 -11.45
C SER A 156 -0.93 -1.54 -10.02
N CYS A 157 -0.03 -0.97 -9.21
CA CYS A 157 -0.28 -0.66 -7.81
C CYS A 157 0.20 0.75 -7.44
N VAL A 158 -0.42 1.30 -6.39
CA VAL A 158 0.13 2.39 -5.61
C VAL A 158 0.78 1.81 -4.37
N VAL A 159 2.00 2.25 -4.05
CA VAL A 159 2.72 1.84 -2.85
C VAL A 159 2.95 3.05 -1.97
N VAL A 160 2.65 2.92 -0.68
CA VAL A 160 2.95 3.91 0.36
C VAL A 160 3.82 3.25 1.42
N ARG A 161 4.89 3.93 1.85
CA ARG A 161 5.79 3.48 2.92
C ARG A 161 5.91 4.51 4.03
N SER A 162 6.15 4.03 5.24
CA SER A 162 6.28 4.86 6.44
C SER A 162 7.63 5.58 6.57
N GLY A 163 8.49 5.54 5.57
CA GLY A 163 9.81 6.21 5.58
C GLY A 163 10.25 6.63 4.19
N GLN A 164 11.30 7.45 4.14
CA GLN A 164 11.87 7.97 2.89
C GLN A 164 12.98 7.07 2.32
N GLU A 165 13.62 6.29 3.18
CA GLU A 165 14.75 5.46 2.79
C GLU A 165 14.29 4.25 1.97
N PRO A 166 14.97 3.92 0.88
CA PRO A 166 14.66 2.76 0.06
C PRO A 166 15.19 1.47 0.69
N VAL A 167 14.72 1.13 1.88
CA VAL A 167 15.17 -0.07 2.59
C VAL A 167 14.64 -1.31 1.89
N VAL A 168 15.54 -2.13 1.37
CA VAL A 168 15.28 -3.48 0.85
C VAL A 168 16.39 -4.41 1.33
N VAL A 169 16.03 -5.36 2.17
CA VAL A 169 16.93 -6.40 2.66
C VAL A 169 16.55 -7.70 1.95
N ASN A 170 17.37 -8.10 0.98
CA ASN A 170 17.18 -9.34 0.26
C ASN A 170 17.51 -10.55 1.14
N LEU A 171 16.70 -11.57 1.04
CA LEU A 171 16.79 -12.79 1.83
C LEU A 171 17.01 -14.00 0.91
N ASP A 172 17.93 -14.86 1.28
CA ASP A 172 18.10 -16.18 0.67
C ASP A 172 17.31 -17.21 1.50
N LEU A 173 16.03 -17.37 1.13
CA LEU A 173 15.12 -18.27 1.85
C LEU A 173 14.90 -19.55 1.07
N PRO A 174 14.87 -20.71 1.74
CA PRO A 174 14.46 -21.99 1.16
C PRO A 174 12.94 -21.98 0.94
N ALA A 175 12.47 -21.22 -0.06
CA ALA A 175 11.04 -21.10 -0.36
C ALA A 175 10.42 -22.47 -0.60
N VAL A 176 9.25 -22.71 0.01
CA VAL A 176 8.46 -23.90 -0.32
C VAL A 176 7.98 -23.81 -1.76
N GLU A 177 8.01 -24.92 -2.45
CA GLU A 177 7.42 -25.02 -3.78
C GLU A 177 5.91 -24.70 -3.68
N PRO A 178 5.33 -24.08 -4.73
CA PRO A 178 3.92 -23.70 -4.75
C PRO A 178 3.01 -24.93 -4.93
N ASN A 179 3.24 -25.96 -4.13
CA ASN A 179 2.39 -27.13 -4.03
C ASN A 179 1.30 -26.82 -2.99
N PRO A 180 0.01 -27.06 -3.25
CA PRO A 180 -1.08 -26.83 -2.31
C PRO A 180 -0.85 -27.41 -0.91
N GLU A 181 -0.12 -28.51 -0.80
CA GLU A 181 0.22 -29.14 0.48
C GLU A 181 1.23 -28.35 1.31
N HIS A 182 2.00 -27.44 0.68
CA HIS A 182 3.10 -26.72 1.32
C HIS A 182 2.81 -25.22 1.43
N VAL A 183 1.72 -24.74 0.87
CA VAL A 183 1.34 -23.32 0.85
C VAL A 183 0.02 -23.14 1.59
N HIS A 184 0.02 -22.23 2.55
CA HIS A 184 -1.16 -21.87 3.32
C HIS A 184 -1.85 -20.67 2.68
N TRP A 185 -2.95 -20.90 1.97
CA TRP A 185 -3.81 -19.84 1.50
C TRP A 185 -4.55 -19.17 2.65
N VAL A 186 -4.49 -17.87 2.72
CA VAL A 186 -5.05 -17.07 3.83
C VAL A 186 -6.31 -16.31 3.40
N ASP A 187 -6.56 -16.19 2.11
CA ASP A 187 -7.78 -15.58 1.58
C ASP A 187 -8.94 -16.60 1.49
N ASP A 188 -10.17 -16.09 1.56
CA ASP A 188 -11.37 -16.94 1.57
C ASP A 188 -11.65 -17.60 0.20
N ILE A 189 -11.06 -17.08 -0.89
CA ILE A 189 -11.27 -17.57 -2.25
C ILE A 189 -10.69 -18.99 -2.44
N HIS A 190 -9.65 -19.34 -1.69
CA HIS A 190 -8.89 -20.57 -1.83
C HIS A 190 -9.10 -21.58 -0.68
N ARG A 191 -10.00 -21.28 0.27
CA ARG A 191 -10.28 -22.15 1.42
C ARG A 191 -11.18 -23.34 1.11
N GLU A 192 -11.85 -23.35 -0.04
CA GLU A 192 -12.85 -24.37 -0.43
C GLU A 192 -12.38 -25.29 -1.56
N SER A 193 -11.08 -25.46 -1.78
CA SER A 193 -10.54 -26.36 -2.82
C SER A 193 -9.81 -27.56 -2.25
#